data_12cd76db3271f3dbbf903f0fb365687c
#
_entry.id   12cd76db3271f3dbbf903f0fb365687c
#
_cell.length_a   1.000
_cell.length_b   1.000
_cell.length_c   1.000
_cell.angle_alpha   90.00
_cell.angle_beta   90.00
_cell.angle_gamma   90.00
#
_symmetry.space_group_name_H-M   'P 1'
#
loop_
_entity.id
_entity.type
_entity.pdbx_description
1 polymer ?
#
loop_
_entity_poly.entity_id
_entity_poly.type
_entity_poly.pdbx_seq_one_letter_code
_entity_poly.pdbx_strand_id
1 'polypeptide(L)'
;MVQPLNGIARRAGRPRSEKARNAVIQSTLVLLKQVGFEELAIESVAARAGVGKATIYRWWSNKAELVIDAFAFAVEDELRFPSARSVLESIHRQMVRWAPIFRSPLGQIVAAVIGAGQSDPEILEAFRAHWVEPRRVEARKLLRQAMEGGEVRSDLNPDEVLDLLYGPLYLRLLLRHAPLDEDFANTVFKVVRPALAKGKKT
;
A
#
# COMPACT_ATOMS: atom_id res chain seq x y z
N MET A 1 -56.11 -29.61 10.97
CA MET A 1 -55.87 -28.16 10.72
C MET A 1 -54.60 -27.79 11.49
N VAL A 2 -53.45 -27.80 10.82
CA VAL A 2 -52.13 -27.53 11.45
C VAL A 2 -51.66 -26.20 10.88
N GLN A 3 -51.42 -25.21 11.77
CA GLN A 3 -50.89 -23.89 11.39
C GLN A 3 -49.40 -24.00 11.02
N PRO A 4 -48.91 -23.26 10.00
CA PRO A 4 -47.50 -23.23 9.67
C PRO A 4 -46.78 -22.28 10.61
N LEU A 5 -45.63 -22.76 11.15
CA LEU A 5 -44.68 -21.98 11.93
C LEU A 5 -44.03 -20.87 11.08
N ASN A 6 -44.31 -19.64 11.44
CA ASN A 6 -43.68 -18.46 10.87
C ASN A 6 -42.15 -18.49 11.07
N GLY A 7 -41.42 -18.75 9.98
CA GLY A 7 -39.99 -18.60 9.91
C GLY A 7 -39.57 -17.15 10.15
N ILE A 8 -38.84 -16.91 11.23
CA ILE A 8 -38.19 -15.63 11.51
C ILE A 8 -37.11 -15.42 10.44
N ALA A 9 -37.44 -14.65 9.42
CA ALA A 9 -36.47 -14.20 8.43
C ALA A 9 -35.34 -13.43 9.17
N ARG A 10 -34.13 -14.00 9.18
CA ARG A 10 -32.93 -13.30 9.62
C ARG A 10 -32.83 -12.01 8.82
N ARG A 11 -33.04 -10.86 9.48
CA ARG A 11 -32.81 -9.54 8.90
C ARG A 11 -31.38 -9.50 8.38
N ALA A 12 -31.21 -9.44 7.08
CA ALA A 12 -29.95 -9.14 6.44
C ALA A 12 -29.41 -7.86 7.07
N GLY A 13 -28.18 -7.91 7.63
CA GLY A 13 -27.57 -6.75 8.29
C GLY A 13 -27.52 -5.56 7.30
N ARG A 14 -27.73 -4.36 7.84
CA ARG A 14 -27.70 -3.11 7.05
C ARG A 14 -26.45 -3.10 6.15
N PRO A 15 -26.57 -2.81 4.84
CA PRO A 15 -25.42 -2.74 3.93
C PRO A 15 -24.31 -1.85 4.50
N ARG A 16 -23.05 -2.23 4.28
CA ARG A 16 -21.90 -1.43 4.69
C ARG A 16 -22.02 -0.04 4.07
N SER A 17 -21.94 1.00 4.87
CA SER A 17 -22.07 2.37 4.39
C SER A 17 -20.70 2.92 3.97
N GLU A 18 -20.50 3.13 2.66
CA GLU A 18 -19.29 3.78 2.13
C GLU A 18 -19.04 5.16 2.76
N LYS A 19 -20.11 5.89 3.06
CA LYS A 19 -20.01 7.18 3.78
C LYS A 19 -19.36 7.00 5.16
N ALA A 20 -19.76 5.95 5.91
CA ALA A 20 -19.16 5.67 7.21
C ALA A 20 -17.71 5.20 7.07
N ARG A 21 -17.39 4.37 6.06
CA ARG A 21 -16.01 3.95 5.75
C ARG A 21 -15.11 5.17 5.48
N ASN A 22 -15.54 6.06 4.61
CA ASN A 22 -14.78 7.27 4.26
C ASN A 22 -14.61 8.20 5.46
N ALA A 23 -15.62 8.35 6.32
CA ALA A 23 -15.51 9.14 7.56
C ALA A 23 -14.47 8.55 8.51
N VAL A 24 -14.40 7.22 8.65
CA VAL A 24 -13.37 6.55 9.45
C VAL A 24 -11.98 6.76 8.87
N ILE A 25 -11.80 6.56 7.56
CA ILE A 25 -10.52 6.79 6.86
C ILE A 25 -10.01 8.22 7.08
N GLN A 26 -10.86 9.22 6.83
CA GLN A 26 -10.49 10.63 7.01
C GLN A 26 -10.16 10.96 8.48
N SER A 27 -10.92 10.42 9.43
CA SER A 27 -10.66 10.60 10.87
C SER A 27 -9.32 9.96 11.26
N THR A 28 -9.01 8.79 10.73
CA THR A 28 -7.73 8.11 10.93
C THR A 28 -6.56 8.94 10.42
N LEU A 29 -6.64 9.48 9.20
CA LEU A 29 -5.58 10.31 8.62
C LEU A 29 -5.32 11.59 9.43
N VAL A 30 -6.37 12.21 9.96
CA VAL A 30 -6.22 13.40 10.81
C VAL A 30 -5.53 13.04 12.13
N LEU A 31 -5.96 11.97 12.80
CA LEU A 31 -5.39 11.55 14.07
C LEU A 31 -3.95 11.04 13.91
N LEU A 32 -3.64 10.30 12.86
CA LEU A 32 -2.27 9.87 12.56
C LEU A 32 -1.27 11.02 12.44
N LYS A 33 -1.71 12.16 11.89
CA LYS A 33 -0.87 13.37 11.82
C LYS A 33 -0.64 14.02 13.18
N GLN A 34 -1.55 13.81 14.13
CA GLN A 34 -1.50 14.41 15.47
C GLN A 34 -0.70 13.56 16.46
N VAL A 35 -0.96 12.25 16.49
CA VAL A 35 -0.44 11.34 17.52
C VAL A 35 0.46 10.21 16.98
N GLY A 36 0.54 10.01 15.68
CA GLY A 36 1.30 8.90 15.06
C GLY A 36 0.60 7.54 15.20
N PHE A 37 1.31 6.49 14.74
CA PHE A 37 0.76 5.12 14.69
C PHE A 37 0.61 4.51 16.09
N GLU A 38 1.62 4.65 16.95
CA GLU A 38 1.66 4.00 18.27
C GLU A 38 0.50 4.46 19.16
N GLU A 39 0.32 5.77 19.28
CA GLU A 39 -0.68 6.40 20.15
C GLU A 39 -2.10 6.44 19.54
N LEU A 40 -2.26 6.01 18.29
CA LEU A 40 -3.58 5.97 17.66
C LEU A 40 -4.47 4.94 18.34
N ALA A 41 -5.59 5.39 18.92
CA ALA A 41 -6.62 4.56 19.51
C ALA A 41 -7.85 4.45 18.60
N ILE A 42 -8.39 3.24 18.41
CA ILE A 42 -9.63 2.99 17.64
C ILE A 42 -10.81 3.76 18.22
N GLU A 43 -10.85 3.94 19.54
CA GLU A 43 -11.87 4.74 20.26
C GLU A 43 -11.89 6.18 19.79
N SER A 44 -10.71 6.79 19.65
CA SER A 44 -10.58 8.18 19.17
C SER A 44 -11.03 8.32 17.72
N VAL A 45 -10.70 7.32 16.88
CA VAL A 45 -11.16 7.29 15.49
C VAL A 45 -12.69 7.16 15.43
N ALA A 46 -13.28 6.25 16.21
CA ALA A 46 -14.73 6.02 16.26
C ALA A 46 -15.48 7.28 16.70
N ALA A 47 -15.00 7.92 17.79
CA ALA A 47 -15.58 9.16 18.31
C ALA A 47 -15.52 10.28 17.26
N ARG A 48 -14.37 10.49 16.61
CA ARG A 48 -14.19 11.51 15.58
C ARG A 48 -15.02 11.25 14.33
N ALA A 49 -15.14 9.99 13.91
CA ALA A 49 -15.93 9.60 12.73
C ALA A 49 -17.43 9.56 12.98
N GLY A 50 -17.88 9.68 14.23
CA GLY A 50 -19.29 9.59 14.62
C GLY A 50 -19.87 8.18 14.42
N VAL A 51 -19.06 7.13 14.64
CA VAL A 51 -19.47 5.73 14.48
C VAL A 51 -19.14 4.90 15.71
N GLY A 52 -19.82 3.77 15.90
CA GLY A 52 -19.43 2.80 16.92
C GLY A 52 -18.21 1.98 16.53
N LYS A 53 -17.40 1.53 17.50
CA LYS A 53 -16.24 0.63 17.26
C LYS A 53 -16.60 -0.61 16.42
N ALA A 54 -17.74 -1.23 16.68
CA ALA A 54 -18.24 -2.35 15.90
C ALA A 54 -18.40 -2.04 14.40
N THR A 55 -18.61 -0.78 14.04
CA THR A 55 -18.66 -0.34 12.63
C THR A 55 -17.25 -0.36 12.02
N ILE A 56 -16.23 0.04 12.76
CA ILE A 56 -14.83 -0.02 12.32
C ILE A 56 -14.42 -1.48 12.14
N TYR A 57 -14.61 -2.33 13.15
CA TYR A 57 -14.22 -3.75 13.10
C TYR A 57 -14.96 -4.60 12.05
N ARG A 58 -16.03 -4.09 11.45
CA ARG A 58 -16.65 -4.71 10.27
C ARG A 58 -15.84 -4.55 8.97
N TRP A 59 -15.00 -3.52 8.91
CA TRP A 59 -14.17 -3.20 7.75
C TRP A 59 -12.72 -3.63 7.94
N TRP A 60 -12.20 -3.44 9.14
CA TRP A 60 -10.80 -3.64 9.49
C TRP A 60 -10.69 -4.47 10.76
N SER A 61 -9.98 -5.59 10.69
CA SER A 61 -9.85 -6.54 11.82
C SER A 61 -8.99 -5.97 12.95
N ASN A 62 -8.05 -5.07 12.62
CA ASN A 62 -7.15 -4.46 13.58
C ASN A 62 -6.76 -3.02 13.18
N LYS A 63 -6.02 -2.35 14.07
CA LYS A 63 -5.53 -0.97 13.89
C LYS A 63 -4.63 -0.85 12.65
N ALA A 64 -3.76 -1.83 12.40
CA ALA A 64 -2.81 -1.78 11.31
C ALA A 64 -3.51 -1.81 9.94
N GLU A 65 -4.49 -2.68 9.74
CA GLU A 65 -5.30 -2.71 8.51
C GLU A 65 -5.97 -1.36 8.23
N LEU A 66 -6.59 -0.75 9.25
CA LEU A 66 -7.21 0.57 9.12
C LEU A 66 -6.19 1.64 8.71
N VAL A 67 -5.04 1.67 9.36
CA VAL A 67 -3.99 2.66 9.11
C VAL A 67 -3.41 2.50 7.71
N ILE A 68 -3.15 1.26 7.29
CA ILE A 68 -2.63 0.95 5.95
C ILE A 68 -3.64 1.34 4.88
N ASP A 69 -4.93 1.02 5.08
CA ASP A 69 -5.99 1.37 4.13
C ASP A 69 -6.20 2.90 4.05
N ALA A 70 -6.12 3.60 5.19
CA ALA A 70 -6.17 5.05 5.22
C ALA A 70 -4.96 5.69 4.50
N PHE A 71 -3.76 5.17 4.71
CA PHE A 71 -2.58 5.61 3.96
C PHE A 71 -2.72 5.36 2.46
N ALA A 72 -3.13 4.14 2.06
CA ALA A 72 -3.35 3.78 0.67
C ALA A 72 -4.36 4.71 0.00
N PHE A 73 -5.46 5.02 0.69
CA PHE A 73 -6.47 5.97 0.21
C PHE A 73 -5.90 7.38 0.01
N ALA A 74 -5.04 7.83 0.92
CA ALA A 74 -4.46 9.19 0.85
C ALA A 74 -3.50 9.39 -0.33
N VAL A 75 -2.93 8.30 -0.86
CA VAL A 75 -1.91 8.32 -1.93
C VAL A 75 -2.33 7.51 -3.16
N GLU A 76 -3.63 7.23 -3.31
CA GLU A 76 -4.16 6.35 -4.35
C GLU A 76 -3.74 6.78 -5.76
N ASP A 77 -3.83 8.07 -6.07
CA ASP A 77 -3.51 8.59 -7.41
C ASP A 77 -2.00 8.52 -7.70
N GLU A 78 -1.16 8.75 -6.71
CA GLU A 78 0.29 8.66 -6.82
C GLU A 78 0.79 7.21 -6.94
N LEU A 79 0.00 6.26 -6.45
CA LEU A 79 0.35 4.83 -6.50
C LEU A 79 0.14 4.20 -7.87
N ARG A 80 -0.71 4.77 -8.69
CA ARG A 80 -1.02 4.24 -10.02
C ARG A 80 0.20 4.30 -10.93
N PHE A 81 0.39 3.25 -11.71
CA PHE A 81 1.38 3.28 -12.78
C PHE A 81 0.92 4.26 -13.87
N PRO A 82 1.67 5.34 -14.13
CA PRO A 82 1.27 6.30 -15.13
C PRO A 82 1.40 5.73 -16.54
N SER A 83 0.55 6.18 -17.46
CA SER A 83 0.74 5.91 -18.88
C SER A 83 2.09 6.42 -19.35
N ALA A 84 2.84 5.58 -20.06
CA ALA A 84 4.17 5.88 -20.57
C ALA A 84 4.40 5.17 -21.90
N ARG A 85 5.52 5.48 -22.58
CA ARG A 85 5.90 4.85 -23.86
C ARG A 85 6.30 3.41 -23.71
N SER A 86 6.75 3.03 -22.50
CA SER A 86 7.15 1.67 -22.18
C SER A 86 6.81 1.34 -20.71
N VAL A 87 6.81 0.05 -20.38
CA VAL A 87 6.56 -0.43 -19.01
C VAL A 87 7.65 0.06 -18.06
N LEU A 88 8.91 -0.02 -18.45
CA LEU A 88 10.03 0.45 -17.62
C LEU A 88 9.94 1.95 -17.35
N GLU A 89 9.52 2.75 -18.33
CA GLU A 89 9.28 4.17 -18.12
C GLU A 89 8.12 4.42 -17.13
N SER A 90 7.05 3.64 -17.21
CA SER A 90 5.92 3.71 -16.26
C SER A 90 6.35 3.39 -14.83
N ILE A 91 7.11 2.31 -14.63
CA ILE A 91 7.67 1.94 -13.33
C ILE A 91 8.60 3.03 -12.81
N HIS A 92 9.51 3.54 -13.63
CA HIS A 92 10.42 4.62 -13.26
C HIS A 92 9.67 5.86 -12.76
N ARG A 93 8.68 6.32 -13.53
CA ARG A 93 7.87 7.49 -13.16
C ARG A 93 7.12 7.28 -11.85
N GLN A 94 6.64 6.06 -11.59
CA GLN A 94 6.00 5.74 -10.32
C GLN A 94 7.02 5.79 -9.16
N MET A 95 8.21 5.20 -9.30
CA MET A 95 9.27 5.27 -8.29
C MET A 95 9.62 6.73 -7.93
N VAL A 96 9.73 7.60 -8.94
CA VAL A 96 10.00 9.04 -8.74
C VAL A 96 8.87 9.70 -7.93
N ARG A 97 7.60 9.38 -8.20
CA ARG A 97 6.46 9.88 -7.42
C ARG A 97 6.43 9.38 -5.98
N TRP A 98 6.91 8.17 -5.73
CA TRP A 98 6.93 7.58 -4.39
C TRP A 98 7.95 8.22 -3.46
N ALA A 99 9.09 8.67 -3.98
CA ALA A 99 10.16 9.22 -3.15
C ALA A 99 9.71 10.41 -2.27
N PRO A 100 9.03 11.45 -2.78
CA PRO A 100 8.51 12.53 -1.94
C PRO A 100 7.43 12.07 -0.95
N ILE A 101 6.59 11.09 -1.32
CA ILE A 101 5.56 10.53 -0.42
C ILE A 101 6.23 9.86 0.78
N PHE A 102 7.22 9.01 0.55
CA PHE A 102 7.96 8.34 1.61
C PHE A 102 8.73 9.30 2.51
N ARG A 103 9.18 10.44 1.98
CA ARG A 103 9.81 11.51 2.78
C ARG A 103 8.81 12.31 3.61
N SER A 104 7.53 12.32 3.25
CA SER A 104 6.48 13.08 3.92
C SER A 104 6.09 12.48 5.29
N PRO A 105 5.32 13.20 6.12
CA PRO A 105 4.72 12.62 7.33
C PRO A 105 3.91 11.34 7.08
N LEU A 106 3.31 11.18 5.89
CA LEU A 106 2.62 9.93 5.53
C LEU A 106 3.59 8.76 5.40
N GLY A 107 4.79 8.97 4.84
CA GLY A 107 5.82 7.93 4.77
C GLY A 107 6.31 7.47 6.15
N GLN A 108 6.31 8.38 7.15
CA GLN A 108 6.66 8.02 8.52
C GLN A 108 5.66 7.01 9.12
N ILE A 109 4.39 7.07 8.72
CA ILE A 109 3.37 6.09 9.13
C ILE A 109 3.74 4.70 8.59
N VAL A 110 4.16 4.60 7.33
CA VAL A 110 4.62 3.34 6.74
C VAL A 110 5.83 2.79 7.49
N ALA A 111 6.81 3.63 7.81
CA ALA A 111 7.99 3.23 8.58
C ALA A 111 7.62 2.74 9.99
N ALA A 112 6.68 3.41 10.68
CA ALA A 112 6.20 3.01 11.99
C ALA A 112 5.46 1.66 11.95
N VAL A 113 4.58 1.43 10.96
CA VAL A 113 3.88 0.15 10.77
C VAL A 113 4.87 -0.99 10.50
N ILE A 114 5.87 -0.77 9.64
CA ILE A 114 6.91 -1.77 9.37
C ILE A 114 7.72 -2.05 10.65
N GLY A 115 8.09 -1.01 11.41
CA GLY A 115 8.82 -1.14 12.67
C GLY A 115 8.05 -1.95 13.71
N ALA A 116 6.78 -1.61 13.94
CA ALA A 116 5.90 -2.37 14.84
C ALA A 116 5.72 -3.83 14.39
N GLY A 117 5.61 -4.05 13.08
CA GLY A 117 5.50 -5.38 12.48
C GLY A 117 6.71 -6.29 12.68
N GLN A 118 7.89 -5.76 13.06
CA GLN A 118 9.05 -6.59 13.39
C GLN A 118 8.86 -7.34 14.73
N SER A 119 8.03 -6.83 15.61
CA SER A 119 7.72 -7.43 16.91
C SER A 119 6.31 -8.03 16.98
N ASP A 120 5.45 -7.72 16.01
CA ASP A 120 4.06 -8.17 15.92
C ASP A 120 3.76 -8.77 14.56
N PRO A 121 3.69 -10.11 14.43
CA PRO A 121 3.43 -10.79 13.17
C PRO A 121 2.10 -10.42 12.51
N GLU A 122 1.05 -10.06 13.28
CA GLU A 122 -0.25 -9.69 12.74
C GLU A 122 -0.18 -8.33 12.02
N ILE A 123 0.59 -7.37 12.57
CA ILE A 123 0.85 -6.08 11.93
C ILE A 123 1.63 -6.27 10.63
N LEU A 124 2.65 -7.13 10.65
CA LEU A 124 3.47 -7.40 9.45
C LEU A 124 2.63 -8.08 8.37
N GLU A 125 1.79 -9.03 8.75
CA GLU A 125 0.88 -9.69 7.81
C GLU A 125 -0.13 -8.71 7.20
N ALA A 126 -0.75 -7.87 8.02
CA ALA A 126 -1.64 -6.81 7.55
C ALA A 126 -0.93 -5.88 6.55
N PHE A 127 0.32 -5.49 6.84
CA PHE A 127 1.12 -4.66 5.93
C PHE A 127 1.38 -5.37 4.60
N ARG A 128 1.77 -6.65 4.64
CA ARG A 128 1.98 -7.43 3.41
C ARG A 128 0.70 -7.57 2.60
N ALA A 129 -0.40 -7.98 3.24
CA ALA A 129 -1.66 -8.27 2.57
C ALA A 129 -2.33 -7.01 1.98
N HIS A 130 -2.32 -5.90 2.71
CA HIS A 130 -3.07 -4.70 2.33
C HIS A 130 -2.23 -3.62 1.62
N TRP A 131 -0.90 -3.69 1.77
CA TRP A 131 0.00 -2.72 1.11
C TRP A 131 0.90 -3.35 0.06
N VAL A 132 1.69 -4.35 0.43
CA VAL A 132 2.76 -4.86 -0.44
C VAL A 132 2.17 -5.66 -1.61
N GLU A 133 1.37 -6.67 -1.31
CA GLU A 133 0.91 -7.64 -2.31
C GLU A 133 0.02 -7.04 -3.41
N PRO A 134 -0.96 -6.17 -3.13
CA PRO A 134 -1.76 -5.57 -4.20
C PRO A 134 -0.91 -4.83 -5.25
N ARG A 135 0.14 -4.14 -4.80
CA ARG A 135 1.07 -3.40 -5.69
C ARG A 135 1.99 -4.31 -6.45
N ARG A 136 2.48 -5.37 -5.79
CA ARG A 136 3.32 -6.39 -6.45
C ARG A 136 2.53 -7.14 -7.53
N VAL A 137 1.26 -7.45 -7.31
CA VAL A 137 0.40 -8.09 -8.32
C VAL A 137 0.33 -7.24 -9.59
N GLU A 138 0.06 -5.94 -9.47
CA GLU A 138 -0.01 -5.03 -10.61
C GLU A 138 1.36 -4.87 -11.30
N ALA A 139 2.41 -4.62 -10.53
CA ALA A 139 3.76 -4.46 -11.03
C ALA A 139 4.30 -5.72 -11.71
N ARG A 140 4.03 -6.92 -11.15
CA ARG A 140 4.38 -8.21 -11.79
C ARG A 140 3.69 -8.38 -13.14
N LYS A 141 2.42 -7.99 -13.25
CA LYS A 141 1.69 -8.03 -14.52
C LYS A 141 2.37 -7.15 -15.57
N LEU A 142 2.73 -5.94 -15.20
CA LEU A 142 3.44 -5.00 -16.09
C LEU A 142 4.83 -5.55 -16.50
N LEU A 143 5.60 -6.09 -15.56
CA LEU A 143 6.91 -6.66 -15.87
C LEU A 143 6.80 -7.86 -16.80
N ARG A 144 5.81 -8.75 -16.62
CA ARG A 144 5.57 -9.85 -17.55
C ARG A 144 5.24 -9.36 -18.96
N GLN A 145 4.41 -8.33 -19.09
CA GLN A 145 4.14 -7.69 -20.39
C GLN A 145 5.42 -7.12 -21.03
N ALA A 146 6.31 -6.51 -20.23
CA ALA A 146 7.60 -6.02 -20.72
C ALA A 146 8.53 -7.15 -21.17
N MET A 147 8.50 -8.30 -20.48
CA MET A 147 9.25 -9.50 -20.87
C MET A 147 8.72 -10.11 -22.17
N GLU A 148 7.41 -10.25 -22.30
CA GLU A 148 6.75 -10.74 -23.53
C GLU A 148 7.02 -9.81 -24.72
N GLY A 149 6.94 -8.48 -24.50
CA GLY A 149 7.25 -7.46 -25.49
C GLY A 149 8.76 -7.29 -25.80
N GLY A 150 9.64 -7.98 -25.05
CA GLY A 150 11.08 -7.93 -25.24
C GLY A 150 11.77 -6.66 -24.74
N GLU A 151 11.07 -5.82 -23.97
CA GLU A 151 11.66 -4.67 -23.28
C GLU A 151 12.52 -5.10 -22.09
N VAL A 152 12.11 -6.15 -21.38
CA VAL A 152 12.83 -6.78 -20.29
C VAL A 152 13.22 -8.21 -20.68
N ARG A 153 14.39 -8.67 -20.25
CA ARG A 153 14.84 -10.05 -20.47
C ARG A 153 13.93 -11.03 -19.72
N SER A 154 13.58 -12.15 -20.38
CA SER A 154 12.57 -13.10 -19.92
C SER A 154 13.06 -14.12 -18.89
N ASP A 155 14.36 -14.18 -18.62
CA ASP A 155 14.98 -15.10 -17.65
C ASP A 155 15.02 -14.54 -16.22
N LEU A 156 14.54 -13.30 -16.00
CA LEU A 156 14.49 -12.69 -14.67
C LEU A 156 13.19 -13.05 -13.93
N ASN A 157 13.31 -13.19 -12.61
CA ASN A 157 12.14 -13.28 -11.74
C ASN A 157 11.54 -11.87 -11.52
N PRO A 158 10.26 -11.61 -11.88
CA PRO A 158 9.64 -10.30 -11.66
C PRO A 158 9.67 -9.80 -10.22
N ASP A 159 9.55 -10.69 -9.23
CA ASP A 159 9.58 -10.32 -7.82
C ASP A 159 10.96 -9.83 -7.38
N GLU A 160 12.03 -10.47 -7.84
CA GLU A 160 13.41 -10.03 -7.58
C GLU A 160 13.70 -8.69 -8.26
N VAL A 161 13.18 -8.48 -9.48
CA VAL A 161 13.27 -7.16 -10.14
C VAL A 161 12.59 -6.07 -9.33
N LEU A 162 11.41 -6.35 -8.76
CA LEU A 162 10.71 -5.40 -7.89
C LEU A 162 11.50 -5.12 -6.61
N ASP A 163 12.12 -6.13 -6.01
CA ASP A 163 12.96 -5.96 -4.81
C ASP A 163 14.17 -5.07 -5.09
N LEU A 164 14.81 -5.23 -6.26
CA LEU A 164 15.92 -4.37 -6.67
C LEU A 164 15.49 -2.92 -6.93
N LEU A 165 14.30 -2.71 -7.49
CA LEU A 165 13.81 -1.37 -7.82
C LEU A 165 13.30 -0.62 -6.58
N TYR A 166 12.50 -1.26 -5.74
CA TYR A 166 11.83 -0.59 -4.61
C TYR A 166 12.56 -0.77 -3.27
N GLY A 167 13.35 -1.83 -3.10
CA GLY A 167 14.10 -2.10 -1.87
C GLY A 167 14.98 -0.92 -1.41
N PRO A 168 15.76 -0.27 -2.28
CA PRO A 168 16.55 0.90 -1.90
C PRO A 168 15.71 2.07 -1.36
N LEU A 169 14.48 2.28 -1.86
CA LEU A 169 13.59 3.31 -1.36
C LEU A 169 13.12 2.97 0.06
N TYR A 170 12.73 1.73 0.31
CA TYR A 170 12.39 1.24 1.67
C TYR A 170 13.58 1.32 2.62
N LEU A 171 14.79 1.00 2.15
CA LEU A 171 15.99 1.12 2.97
C LEU A 171 16.20 2.56 3.46
N ARG A 172 16.07 3.56 2.57
CA ARG A 172 16.19 4.96 2.97
C ARG A 172 15.02 5.45 3.82
N LEU A 173 13.81 4.95 3.58
CA LEU A 173 12.65 5.21 4.43
C LEU A 173 12.89 4.76 5.87
N LEU A 174 13.41 3.54 6.06
CA LEU A 174 13.57 2.91 7.37
C LEU A 174 14.81 3.42 8.12
N LEU A 175 15.95 3.51 7.45
CA LEU A 175 17.22 3.89 8.09
C LEU A 175 17.47 5.41 8.13
N ARG A 176 16.84 6.19 7.26
CA ARG A 176 16.96 7.64 7.17
C ARG A 176 18.42 8.15 7.10
N HIS A 177 19.33 7.32 6.61
CA HIS A 177 20.77 7.59 6.55
C HIS A 177 21.15 8.54 5.40
N ALA A 178 20.26 8.78 4.45
CA ALA A 178 20.46 9.67 3.31
C ALA A 178 19.10 10.18 2.77
N PRO A 179 19.09 11.26 1.97
CA PRO A 179 17.86 11.80 1.39
C PRO A 179 17.11 10.77 0.54
N LEU A 180 15.79 10.70 0.72
CA LEU A 180 14.87 9.92 -0.12
C LEU A 180 14.11 10.90 -1.00
N ASP A 181 14.64 11.16 -2.18
CA ASP A 181 14.16 12.16 -3.14
C ASP A 181 14.08 11.57 -4.56
N GLU A 182 13.61 12.39 -5.48
CA GLU A 182 13.45 12.02 -6.90
C GLU A 182 14.80 11.67 -7.54
N ASP A 183 15.88 12.38 -7.18
CA ASP A 183 17.22 12.11 -7.72
C ASP A 183 17.71 10.73 -7.30
N PHE A 184 17.40 10.31 -6.09
CA PHE A 184 17.71 8.95 -5.65
C PHE A 184 16.89 7.89 -6.41
N ALA A 185 15.60 8.11 -6.59
CA ALA A 185 14.77 7.19 -7.38
C ALA A 185 15.27 7.09 -8.83
N ASN A 186 15.65 8.22 -9.44
CA ASN A 186 16.28 8.27 -10.76
C ASN A 186 17.59 7.48 -10.80
N THR A 187 18.42 7.63 -9.77
CA THR A 187 19.72 6.91 -9.66
C THR A 187 19.52 5.41 -9.56
N VAL A 188 18.62 4.94 -8.67
CA VAL A 188 18.30 3.50 -8.52
C VAL A 188 17.86 2.93 -9.87
N PHE A 189 16.91 3.58 -10.53
CA PHE A 189 16.43 3.11 -11.82
C PHE A 189 17.52 3.09 -12.88
N LYS A 190 18.34 4.13 -12.97
CA LYS A 190 19.47 4.22 -13.91
C LYS A 190 20.48 3.09 -13.72
N VAL A 191 20.75 2.72 -12.47
CA VAL A 191 21.70 1.63 -12.13
C VAL A 191 21.08 0.26 -12.45
N VAL A 192 19.82 0.02 -12.15
CA VAL A 192 19.16 -1.28 -12.34
C VAL A 192 18.79 -1.55 -13.80
N ARG A 193 18.32 -0.53 -14.52
CA ARG A 193 17.81 -0.66 -15.91
C ARG A 193 18.72 -1.44 -16.86
N PRO A 194 20.04 -1.23 -16.92
CA PRO A 194 20.92 -2.00 -17.84
C PRO A 194 20.85 -3.51 -17.62
N ALA A 195 20.71 -3.97 -16.38
CA ALA A 195 20.59 -5.38 -16.03
C ALA A 195 19.24 -6.00 -16.48
N LEU A 196 18.21 -5.17 -16.67
CA LEU A 196 16.89 -5.60 -17.12
C LEU A 196 16.80 -5.72 -18.65
N ALA A 197 17.64 -5.01 -19.41
CA ALA A 197 17.59 -4.99 -20.85
C ALA A 197 18.04 -6.34 -21.45
N LYS A 198 17.42 -6.75 -22.58
CA LYS A 198 17.99 -7.85 -23.38
C LYS A 198 19.41 -7.48 -23.78
N GLY A 199 20.38 -8.35 -23.47
CA GLY A 199 21.74 -8.21 -23.97
C GLY A 199 21.70 -8.08 -25.49
N LYS A 200 22.45 -7.12 -26.04
CA LYS A 200 22.70 -7.13 -27.49
C LYS A 200 23.34 -8.48 -27.80
N LYS A 201 22.69 -9.29 -28.65
CA LYS A 201 23.39 -10.46 -29.23
C LYS A 201 24.64 -9.92 -29.88
N THR A 202 25.78 -10.25 -29.32
CA THR A 202 27.11 -10.06 -29.94
C THR A 202 27.19 -10.99 -31.14
#